data_78156147d81da3a6249703c0c96b0b8a
#
_entry.id   78156147d81da3a6249703c0c96b0b8a
#
_cell.length_a   1.000
_cell.length_b   1.000
_cell.length_c   1.000
_cell.angle_alpha   90.00
_cell.angle_beta   90.00
_cell.angle_gamma   90.00
#
_symmetry.space_group_name_H-M   'P 1'
#
loop_
_entity.id
_entity.type
_entity.pdbx_description
1 polymer ?
#
loop_
_entity_poly.entity_id
_entity_poly.type
_entity_poly.pdbx_seq_one_letter_code
_entity_poly.pdbx_strand_id
1 'polypeptide(L)'
;MKKILFLIVLGSVLSCKQKITDADISNLNGYWEIEKVELPDGDKKEYKVNETIDFFKIDGNKGFRKKVMPQLDGTYVTNDIQEDIVIAVKDGDATIQYKTTYASWKEEIIELTKDKLVVKNEQDLEYHYKRPVKFSVK
;
A
#
# COMPACT_ATOMS: atom_id res chain seq x y z
N MET A 1 -11.43 54.75 -12.60
CA MET A 1 -11.90 53.36 -12.78
C MET A 1 -10.90 52.42 -12.14
N LYS A 2 -11.28 51.82 -11.05
CA LYS A 2 -10.40 50.81 -10.40
C LYS A 2 -10.72 49.45 -11.03
N LYS A 3 -9.80 48.91 -11.78
CA LYS A 3 -9.88 47.51 -12.20
C LYS A 3 -9.45 46.65 -11.04
N ILE A 4 -10.40 45.97 -10.41
CA ILE A 4 -10.11 44.94 -9.41
C ILE A 4 -9.67 43.72 -10.18
N LEU A 5 -8.36 43.45 -10.14
CA LEU A 5 -7.82 42.22 -10.66
C LEU A 5 -8.12 41.14 -9.62
N PHE A 6 -9.19 40.38 -9.82
CA PHE A 6 -9.47 39.21 -9.01
C PHE A 6 -8.46 38.14 -9.43
N LEU A 7 -7.38 38.05 -8.68
CA LEU A 7 -6.43 36.94 -8.80
C LEU A 7 -7.13 35.72 -8.20
N ILE A 8 -7.81 34.96 -9.05
CA ILE A 8 -8.29 33.65 -8.66
C ILE A 8 -7.05 32.79 -8.49
N VAL A 9 -6.56 32.68 -7.26
CA VAL A 9 -5.62 31.63 -6.90
C VAL A 9 -6.42 30.35 -6.99
N LEU A 10 -6.38 29.71 -8.14
CA LEU A 10 -6.86 28.36 -8.32
C LEU A 10 -5.94 27.50 -7.47
N GLY A 11 -6.35 27.25 -6.22
CA GLY A 11 -5.70 26.26 -5.38
C GLY A 11 -5.75 24.94 -6.12
N SER A 12 -4.67 24.62 -6.84
CA SER A 12 -4.49 23.29 -7.37
C SER A 12 -4.48 22.36 -6.15
N VAL A 13 -5.57 21.64 -5.97
CA VAL A 13 -5.59 20.48 -5.08
C VAL A 13 -4.60 19.50 -5.71
N LEU A 14 -3.36 19.60 -5.29
CA LEU A 14 -2.34 18.63 -5.65
C LEU A 14 -2.80 17.31 -5.04
N SER A 15 -3.35 16.45 -5.88
CA SER A 15 -3.51 15.06 -5.54
C SER A 15 -2.14 14.58 -5.07
N CYS A 16 -2.02 14.21 -3.78
CA CYS A 16 -0.76 13.82 -3.14
C CYS A 16 -0.31 12.42 -3.56
N LYS A 17 -0.49 12.07 -4.84
CA LYS A 17 0.01 10.82 -5.39
C LYS A 17 1.51 10.94 -5.63
N GLN A 18 2.26 10.03 -5.02
CA GLN A 18 3.69 9.93 -5.21
C GLN A 18 4.00 9.42 -6.62
N LYS A 19 5.02 10.01 -7.26
CA LYS A 19 5.61 9.39 -8.44
C LYS A 19 6.47 8.22 -8.02
N ILE A 20 6.10 7.03 -8.45
CA ILE A 20 6.79 5.79 -8.12
C ILE A 20 7.81 5.47 -9.20
N THR A 21 9.02 5.15 -8.79
CA THR A 21 10.11 4.71 -9.68
C THR A 21 10.43 3.25 -9.45
N ASP A 22 11.18 2.64 -10.38
CA ASP A 22 11.64 1.26 -10.21
C ASP A 22 12.46 1.08 -8.93
N ALA A 23 13.24 2.09 -8.53
CA ALA A 23 14.02 2.07 -7.30
C ALA A 23 13.16 2.02 -6.04
N ASP A 24 11.97 2.63 -6.07
CA ASP A 24 11.07 2.65 -4.93
C ASP A 24 10.45 1.28 -4.65
N ILE A 25 10.34 0.41 -5.66
CA ILE A 25 9.65 -0.88 -5.55
C ILE A 25 10.32 -1.78 -4.50
N SER A 26 11.62 -1.68 -4.29
CA SER A 26 12.31 -2.43 -3.26
C SER A 26 11.79 -2.13 -1.84
N ASN A 27 11.20 -0.96 -1.61
CA ASN A 27 10.58 -0.61 -0.34
C ASN A 27 9.35 -1.45 -0.01
N LEU A 28 8.77 -2.12 -1.01
CA LEU A 28 7.63 -3.00 -0.79
C LEU A 28 8.02 -4.27 0.00
N ASN A 29 9.28 -4.69 -0.08
CA ASN A 29 9.77 -5.88 0.62
C ASN A 29 9.59 -5.79 2.13
N GLY A 30 9.18 -6.90 2.72
CA GLY A 30 9.04 -7.05 4.16
C GLY A 30 7.59 -7.09 4.62
N TYR A 31 7.39 -6.75 5.87
CA TYR A 31 6.11 -6.89 6.56
C TYR A 31 5.34 -5.57 6.56
N TRP A 32 4.02 -5.69 6.36
CA TRP A 32 3.09 -4.57 6.35
C TRP A 32 1.84 -4.89 7.15
N GLU A 33 1.46 -3.98 8.03
CA GLU A 33 0.27 -4.08 8.86
C GLU A 33 -0.75 -3.04 8.40
N ILE A 34 -2.01 -3.47 8.22
CA ILE A 34 -3.07 -2.55 7.86
C ILE A 34 -3.37 -1.57 9.01
N GLU A 35 -3.40 -0.29 8.71
CA GLU A 35 -3.70 0.78 9.66
C GLU A 35 -5.12 1.26 9.51
N LYS A 36 -5.54 1.54 8.28
CA LYS A 36 -6.90 1.99 7.97
C LYS A 36 -7.25 1.72 6.51
N VAL A 37 -8.54 1.68 6.24
CA VAL A 37 -9.11 1.68 4.90
C VAL A 37 -9.96 2.93 4.74
N GLU A 38 -9.75 3.69 3.68
CA GLU A 38 -10.57 4.83 3.29
C GLU A 38 -11.50 4.43 2.16
N LEU A 39 -12.80 4.72 2.33
CA LEU A 39 -13.82 4.48 1.34
C LEU A 39 -13.95 5.68 0.38
N PRO A 40 -14.53 5.48 -0.82
CA PRO A 40 -14.68 6.56 -1.80
C PRO A 40 -15.50 7.77 -1.31
N ASP A 41 -16.41 7.56 -0.35
CA ASP A 41 -17.24 8.62 0.25
C ASP A 41 -16.52 9.43 1.33
N GLY A 42 -15.27 9.08 1.66
CA GLY A 42 -14.48 9.71 2.69
C GLY A 42 -14.57 9.06 4.06
N ASP A 43 -15.45 8.08 4.25
CA ASP A 43 -15.48 7.28 5.48
C ASP A 43 -14.22 6.44 5.59
N LYS A 44 -13.84 6.11 6.80
CA LYS A 44 -12.67 5.28 7.08
C LYS A 44 -12.95 4.25 8.15
N LYS A 45 -12.25 3.11 8.04
CA LYS A 45 -12.22 2.08 9.06
C LYS A 45 -10.79 1.94 9.57
N GLU A 46 -10.61 2.11 10.88
CA GLU A 46 -9.29 1.98 11.53
C GLU A 46 -9.13 0.61 12.17
N TYR A 47 -7.90 0.09 12.10
CA TYR A 47 -7.52 -1.21 12.66
C TYR A 47 -6.45 -0.98 13.74
N LYS A 48 -6.75 -1.34 14.98
CA LYS A 48 -5.83 -1.14 16.11
C LYS A 48 -5.00 -2.38 16.42
N VAL A 49 -5.59 -3.57 16.22
CA VAL A 49 -4.93 -4.85 16.43
C VAL A 49 -5.21 -5.75 15.24
N ASN A 50 -4.16 -6.34 14.68
CA ASN A 50 -4.27 -7.25 13.56
C ASN A 50 -3.66 -8.61 13.93
N GLU A 51 -4.44 -9.67 13.75
CA GLU A 51 -3.98 -11.04 13.95
C GLU A 51 -3.07 -11.50 12.81
N THR A 52 -3.27 -10.92 11.62
CA THR A 52 -2.47 -11.22 10.44
C THR A 52 -1.92 -9.93 9.83
N ILE A 53 -0.73 -10.06 9.25
CA ILE A 53 -0.09 -9.00 8.50
C ILE A 53 0.34 -9.53 7.13
N ASP A 54 0.66 -8.64 6.21
CA ASP A 54 1.10 -9.01 4.87
C ASP A 54 2.62 -9.06 4.80
N PHE A 55 3.15 -10.08 4.15
CA PHE A 55 4.56 -10.20 3.83
C PHE A 55 4.76 -10.18 2.32
N PHE A 56 5.59 -9.25 1.84
CA PHE A 56 5.95 -9.11 0.43
C PHE A 56 7.40 -9.49 0.22
N LYS A 57 7.66 -10.28 -0.80
CA LYS A 57 9.00 -10.54 -1.30
C LYS A 57 9.01 -10.30 -2.80
N ILE A 58 9.75 -9.27 -3.21
CA ILE A 58 9.83 -8.80 -4.59
C ILE A 58 11.28 -8.87 -5.05
N ASP A 59 11.51 -9.44 -6.21
CA ASP A 59 12.78 -9.44 -6.91
C ASP A 59 12.56 -8.81 -8.29
N GLY A 60 13.13 -7.61 -8.50
CA GLY A 60 12.83 -6.81 -9.67
C GLY A 60 11.37 -6.36 -9.66
N ASN A 61 10.58 -6.86 -10.60
CA ASN A 61 9.15 -6.54 -10.72
C ASN A 61 8.22 -7.73 -10.46
N LYS A 62 8.74 -8.83 -9.94
CA LYS A 62 7.98 -10.06 -9.67
C LYS A 62 8.25 -10.56 -8.27
N GLY A 63 7.25 -11.17 -7.69
CA GLY A 63 7.36 -11.76 -6.37
C GLY A 63 6.07 -12.35 -5.89
N PHE A 64 5.87 -12.30 -4.58
CA PHE A 64 4.66 -12.82 -3.95
C PHE A 64 4.30 -12.05 -2.70
N ARG A 65 3.04 -12.22 -2.28
CA ARG A 65 2.52 -11.76 -1.01
C ARG A 65 1.96 -12.95 -0.24
N LYS A 66 2.21 -12.98 1.06
CA LYS A 66 1.65 -13.98 1.99
C LYS A 66 1.02 -13.29 3.18
N LYS A 67 -0.03 -13.90 3.74
CA LYS A 67 -0.52 -13.58 5.08
C LYS A 67 0.33 -14.31 6.10
N VAL A 68 0.78 -13.60 7.13
CA VAL A 68 1.56 -14.17 8.23
C VAL A 68 0.95 -13.75 9.56
N MET A 69 1.11 -14.60 10.58
CA MET A 69 0.64 -14.32 11.93
C MET A 69 1.84 -14.03 12.84
N PRO A 70 1.95 -12.80 13.38
CA PRO A 70 3.02 -12.51 14.34
C PRO A 70 2.81 -13.27 15.63
N GLN A 71 3.92 -13.79 16.19
CA GLN A 71 3.96 -14.53 17.45
C GLN A 71 4.58 -13.68 18.55
N LEU A 72 4.28 -14.03 19.80
CA LEU A 72 4.80 -13.29 20.96
C LEU A 72 6.33 -13.37 21.09
N ASP A 73 6.94 -14.42 20.53
CA ASP A 73 8.40 -14.59 20.52
C ASP A 73 9.11 -13.80 19.40
N GLY A 74 8.38 -13.01 18.62
CA GLY A 74 8.90 -12.23 17.51
C GLY A 74 9.01 -12.99 16.19
N THR A 75 8.60 -14.25 16.14
CA THR A 75 8.53 -15.03 14.90
C THR A 75 7.20 -14.85 14.19
N TYR A 76 7.11 -15.34 12.95
CA TYR A 76 5.90 -15.31 12.15
C TYR A 76 5.53 -16.72 11.71
N VAL A 77 4.24 -17.06 11.85
CA VAL A 77 3.69 -18.30 11.31
C VAL A 77 3.06 -18.00 9.96
N THR A 78 3.42 -18.76 8.95
CA THR A 78 2.90 -18.64 7.59
C THR A 78 2.31 -19.98 7.14
N ASN A 79 1.41 -19.92 6.17
CA ASN A 79 0.92 -21.08 5.44
C ASN A 79 1.50 -21.09 4.01
N ASP A 80 1.16 -22.12 3.22
CA ASP A 80 1.64 -22.25 1.84
C ASP A 80 0.82 -21.43 0.82
N ILE A 81 -0.17 -20.68 1.28
CA ILE A 81 -1.00 -19.87 0.39
C ILE A 81 -0.30 -18.56 0.10
N GLN A 82 -0.09 -18.29 -1.16
CA GLN A 82 0.52 -17.04 -1.62
C GLN A 82 -0.21 -16.49 -2.83
N GLU A 83 -0.06 -15.19 -3.02
CA GLU A 83 -0.51 -14.47 -4.19
C GLU A 83 0.71 -14.09 -5.01
N ASP A 84 0.75 -14.50 -6.27
CA ASP A 84 1.82 -14.08 -7.18
C ASP A 84 1.65 -12.63 -7.57
N ILE A 85 2.76 -11.90 -7.66
CA ILE A 85 2.75 -10.46 -7.91
C ILE A 85 3.59 -10.15 -9.13
N VAL A 86 3.05 -9.26 -9.98
CA VAL A 86 3.79 -8.57 -11.02
C VAL A 86 3.55 -7.08 -10.85
N ILE A 87 4.64 -6.29 -10.86
CA ILE A 87 4.58 -4.85 -10.70
C ILE A 87 4.92 -4.19 -12.04
N ALA A 88 4.09 -3.25 -12.45
CA ALA A 88 4.32 -2.43 -13.63
C ALA A 88 4.49 -0.97 -13.19
N VAL A 89 5.60 -0.35 -13.61
CA VAL A 89 5.88 1.06 -13.37
C VAL A 89 5.94 1.76 -14.73
N LYS A 90 5.11 2.79 -14.91
CA LYS A 90 5.07 3.57 -16.14
C LYS A 90 4.76 5.03 -15.82
N ASP A 91 5.66 5.95 -16.23
CA ASP A 91 5.47 7.40 -16.08
C ASP A 91 5.11 7.84 -14.65
N GLY A 92 5.72 7.22 -13.64
CA GLY A 92 5.46 7.53 -12.25
C GLY A 92 4.25 6.81 -11.65
N ASP A 93 3.52 6.03 -12.43
CA ASP A 93 2.41 5.20 -11.97
C ASP A 93 2.85 3.76 -11.78
N ALA A 94 2.57 3.20 -10.62
CA ALA A 94 2.90 1.81 -10.30
C ALA A 94 1.63 1.03 -9.99
N THR A 95 1.53 -0.15 -10.57
CA THR A 95 0.41 -1.08 -10.39
C THR A 95 0.93 -2.42 -9.91
N ILE A 96 0.29 -3.00 -8.91
CA ILE A 96 0.54 -4.36 -8.46
C ILE A 96 -0.56 -5.24 -9.03
N GLN A 97 -0.18 -6.25 -9.81
CA GLN A 97 -1.09 -7.29 -10.26
C GLN A 97 -0.92 -8.52 -9.40
N TYR A 98 -2.01 -8.96 -8.81
CA TYR A 98 -2.07 -10.18 -7.99
C TYR A 98 -2.73 -11.30 -8.76
N LYS A 99 -2.22 -12.51 -8.59
CA LYS A 99 -2.77 -13.71 -9.20
C LYS A 99 -2.71 -14.90 -8.25
N THR A 100 -3.85 -15.59 -8.14
CA THR A 100 -3.97 -16.90 -7.51
C THR A 100 -4.50 -17.91 -8.53
N THR A 101 -4.68 -19.16 -8.12
CA THR A 101 -5.31 -20.19 -8.96
C THR A 101 -6.75 -19.80 -9.39
N TYR A 102 -7.44 -19.04 -8.56
CA TYR A 102 -8.88 -18.77 -8.74
C TYR A 102 -9.22 -17.34 -9.16
N ALA A 103 -8.29 -16.40 -9.01
CA ALA A 103 -8.58 -14.99 -9.23
C ALA A 103 -7.36 -14.19 -9.62
N SER A 104 -7.59 -13.06 -10.28
CA SER A 104 -6.57 -12.03 -10.48
C SER A 104 -7.21 -10.66 -10.25
N TRP A 105 -6.43 -9.74 -9.69
CA TRP A 105 -6.86 -8.36 -9.44
C TRP A 105 -5.64 -7.45 -9.41
N LYS A 106 -5.88 -6.16 -9.40
CA LYS A 106 -4.79 -5.17 -9.37
C LYS A 106 -5.09 -4.06 -8.38
N GLU A 107 -4.01 -3.46 -7.89
CA GLU A 107 -4.03 -2.28 -7.05
C GLU A 107 -3.02 -1.27 -7.57
N GLU A 108 -3.36 0.00 -7.45
CA GLU A 108 -2.46 1.11 -7.77
C GLU A 108 -1.69 1.50 -6.52
N ILE A 109 -0.38 1.70 -6.64
CA ILE A 109 0.43 2.21 -5.53
C ILE A 109 0.31 3.73 -5.51
N ILE A 110 -0.29 4.26 -4.46
CA ILE A 110 -0.47 5.70 -4.26
C ILE A 110 0.73 6.31 -3.55
N GLU A 111 1.28 5.59 -2.58
CA GLU A 111 2.43 6.02 -1.80
C GLU A 111 3.26 4.79 -1.38
N LEU A 112 4.57 4.88 -1.50
CA LEU A 112 5.47 3.83 -1.07
C LEU A 112 6.78 4.44 -0.58
N THR A 113 7.02 4.31 0.72
CA THR A 113 8.28 4.66 1.38
C THR A 113 8.75 3.48 2.21
N LYS A 114 9.83 3.63 2.94
CA LYS A 114 10.30 2.58 3.86
C LYS A 114 9.29 2.24 4.94
N ASP A 115 8.46 3.21 5.34
CA ASP A 115 7.60 3.10 6.51
C ASP A 115 6.11 3.15 6.18
N LYS A 116 5.76 3.49 4.95
CA LYS A 116 4.37 3.70 4.56
C LYS A 116 4.07 3.14 3.18
N LEU A 117 2.94 2.44 3.09
CA LEU A 117 2.39 1.93 1.84
C LEU A 117 0.90 2.30 1.77
N VAL A 118 0.50 2.92 0.67
CA VAL A 118 -0.90 3.17 0.36
C VAL A 118 -1.19 2.59 -1.01
N VAL A 119 -2.17 1.72 -1.09
CA VAL A 119 -2.65 1.14 -2.34
C VAL A 119 -4.14 1.39 -2.51
N LYS A 120 -4.57 1.47 -3.75
CA LYS A 120 -5.97 1.71 -4.12
C LYS A 120 -6.44 0.60 -5.05
N ASN A 121 -7.55 -0.04 -4.69
CA ASN A 121 -8.12 -1.12 -5.50
C ASN A 121 -9.05 -0.60 -6.60
N GLU A 122 -9.62 -1.51 -7.38
CA GLU A 122 -10.51 -1.18 -8.52
C GLU A 122 -11.86 -0.60 -8.08
N GLN A 123 -12.24 -0.75 -6.80
CA GLN A 123 -13.43 -0.14 -6.21
C GLN A 123 -13.15 1.19 -5.51
N ASP A 124 -11.97 1.78 -5.74
CA ASP A 124 -11.54 3.04 -5.14
C ASP A 124 -11.42 3.01 -3.60
N LEU A 125 -11.19 1.82 -3.03
CA LEU A 125 -10.84 1.67 -1.62
C LEU A 125 -9.34 1.88 -1.46
N GLU A 126 -8.95 2.76 -0.55
CA GLU A 126 -7.56 3.03 -0.22
C GLU A 126 -7.14 2.28 1.05
N TYR A 127 -6.15 1.41 0.91
CA TYR A 127 -5.58 0.63 2.01
C TYR A 127 -4.29 1.28 2.46
N HIS A 128 -4.23 1.71 3.72
CA HIS A 128 -3.06 2.33 4.33
C HIS A 128 -2.37 1.33 5.24
N TYR A 129 -1.11 1.08 4.97
CA TYR A 129 -0.27 0.13 5.70
C TYR A 129 0.89 0.86 6.38
N LYS A 130 1.31 0.32 7.50
CA LYS A 130 2.50 0.72 8.24
C LYS A 130 3.38 -0.49 8.53
N ARG A 131 4.61 -0.25 8.96
CA ARG A 131 5.47 -1.34 9.43
C ARG A 131 4.96 -1.84 10.79
N PRO A 132 4.87 -3.15 10.98
CA PRO A 132 4.46 -3.69 12.28
C PRO A 132 5.52 -3.42 13.33
N VAL A 133 5.05 -3.10 14.55
CA VAL A 133 5.93 -2.96 15.71
C VAL A 133 6.12 -4.35 16.31
N LYS A 134 7.38 -4.75 16.51
CA LYS A 134 7.67 -6.02 17.19
C LYS A 134 7.20 -5.94 18.64
N PHE A 135 6.48 -6.96 19.08
CA PHE A 135 6.17 -7.11 20.49
C PHE A 135 7.48 -7.32 21.25
N SER A 136 7.81 -6.38 22.13
CA SER A 136 8.86 -6.61 23.09
C SER A 136 8.20 -6.96 24.41
N VAL A 137 8.35 -8.20 24.81
CA VAL A 137 8.00 -8.63 26.17
C VAL A 137 9.20 -8.24 27.05
N LYS A 138 9.04 -7.17 27.78
CA LYS A 138 9.97 -6.86 28.86
C LYS A 138 9.54 -7.59 30.13
#